data_9b393d59ee8f76e8d68f2ab6b3420fee
#
_entry.id   9b393d59ee8f76e8d68f2ab6b3420fee
#
_cell.length_a   1.000
_cell.length_b   1.000
_cell.length_c   1.000
_cell.angle_alpha   90.00
_cell.angle_beta   90.00
_cell.angle_gamma   90.00
#
_symmetry.space_group_name_H-M   'P 1'
#
loop_
_entity.id
_entity.type
_entity.pdbx_description
1 polymer ?
#
loop_
_entity_poly.entity_id
_entity_poly.type
_entity_poly.pdbx_seq_one_letter_code
_entity_poly.pdbx_strand_id
1 'polypeptide(L)'
;MKKYNYIASAKRTLKIESSSINAIAKQLDKSFTNLCDKVFKSDGKFIIMGVGKSGHIAQKISATLSSTGTPSIFIHPTEAAHGDMGLINKKDIVLLISNSGETDEIVNILPSLKRHAKEIASLTSNNKSSIANSSDIKIQLKSNKEACPMDLAPTSSTTNALVFGDALAIALLEAKGLQKKIL
;
A
#
# COMPACT_ATOMS: atom_id res chain seq x y z
N MET A 1 -1.04 34.60 -27.48
CA MET A 1 -0.74 33.36 -26.72
C MET A 1 -1.88 32.36 -26.93
N LYS A 2 -1.58 31.09 -27.31
CA LYS A 2 -2.60 30.04 -27.39
C LYS A 2 -3.14 29.78 -25.97
N LYS A 3 -4.47 29.89 -25.77
CA LYS A 3 -5.10 29.63 -24.48
C LYS A 3 -4.89 28.16 -24.10
N TYR A 4 -4.30 27.89 -22.93
CA TYR A 4 -4.07 26.52 -22.47
C TYR A 4 -5.40 25.79 -22.23
N ASN A 5 -5.49 24.54 -22.64
CA ASN A 5 -6.72 23.74 -22.50
C ASN A 5 -6.65 22.84 -21.25
N TYR A 6 -7.08 23.36 -20.11
CA TYR A 6 -7.11 22.65 -18.82
C TYR A 6 -7.99 21.37 -18.87
N ILE A 7 -9.13 21.42 -19.57
CA ILE A 7 -10.04 20.27 -19.68
C ILE A 7 -9.38 19.12 -20.45
N ALA A 8 -8.70 19.41 -21.54
CA ALA A 8 -7.98 18.38 -22.29
C ALA A 8 -6.86 17.74 -21.44
N SER A 9 -6.15 18.54 -20.65
CA SER A 9 -5.15 18.05 -19.71
C SER A 9 -5.76 17.14 -18.65
N ALA A 10 -6.84 17.57 -18.02
CA ALA A 10 -7.55 16.78 -17.00
C ALA A 10 -8.06 15.44 -17.57
N LYS A 11 -8.70 15.45 -18.74
CA LYS A 11 -9.18 14.23 -19.41
C LYS A 11 -8.04 13.26 -19.73
N ARG A 12 -6.87 13.77 -20.13
CA ARG A 12 -5.67 12.94 -20.36
C ARG A 12 -5.22 12.26 -19.07
N THR A 13 -5.13 13.01 -17.96
CA THR A 13 -4.76 12.48 -16.64
C THR A 13 -5.70 11.36 -16.21
N LEU A 14 -7.02 11.62 -16.22
CA LEU A 14 -8.03 10.63 -15.87
C LEU A 14 -7.95 9.36 -16.73
N LYS A 15 -7.68 9.52 -18.04
CA LYS A 15 -7.52 8.38 -18.95
C LYS A 15 -6.28 7.54 -18.59
N ILE A 16 -5.16 8.17 -18.24
CA ILE A 16 -3.92 7.47 -17.85
C ILE A 16 -4.14 6.70 -16.56
N GLU A 17 -4.70 7.33 -15.52
CA GLU A 17 -4.95 6.70 -14.23
C GLU A 17 -5.99 5.57 -14.34
N SER A 18 -7.09 5.76 -15.05
CA SER A 18 -8.09 4.71 -15.29
C SER A 18 -7.48 3.49 -16.01
N SER A 19 -6.61 3.72 -17.00
CA SER A 19 -5.90 2.65 -17.68
C SER A 19 -4.95 1.90 -16.73
N SER A 20 -4.30 2.62 -15.81
CA SER A 20 -3.42 2.02 -14.81
C SER A 20 -4.19 1.16 -13.81
N ILE A 21 -5.35 1.62 -13.33
CA ILE A 21 -6.24 0.83 -12.46
C ILE A 21 -6.69 -0.47 -13.16
N ASN A 22 -7.12 -0.39 -14.41
CA ASN A 22 -7.51 -1.57 -15.18
C ASN A 22 -6.35 -2.56 -15.38
N ALA A 23 -5.12 -2.07 -15.45
CA ALA A 23 -3.93 -2.92 -15.58
C ALA A 23 -3.61 -3.66 -14.28
N ILE A 24 -3.77 -3.03 -13.10
CA ILE A 24 -3.48 -3.70 -11.81
C ILE A 24 -4.46 -4.82 -11.49
N ALA A 25 -5.71 -4.75 -11.96
CA ALA A 25 -6.67 -5.84 -11.77
C ALA A 25 -6.16 -7.18 -12.37
N LYS A 26 -5.35 -7.10 -13.44
CA LYS A 26 -4.71 -8.26 -14.07
C LYS A 26 -3.42 -8.70 -13.38
N GLN A 27 -2.89 -7.89 -12.47
CA GLN A 27 -1.66 -8.16 -11.73
C GLN A 27 -1.93 -8.79 -10.36
N LEU A 28 -3.21 -8.81 -9.92
CA LEU A 28 -3.60 -9.51 -8.69
C LEU A 28 -3.41 -11.02 -8.89
N ASP A 29 -2.65 -11.63 -8.01
CA ASP A 29 -2.26 -13.03 -8.07
C ASP A 29 -2.36 -13.71 -6.70
N LYS A 30 -1.71 -14.86 -6.56
CA LYS A 30 -1.67 -15.61 -5.30
C LYS A 30 -1.04 -14.84 -4.13
N SER A 31 -0.22 -13.83 -4.38
CA SER A 31 0.36 -13.01 -3.32
C SER A 31 -0.70 -12.14 -2.63
N PHE A 32 -1.68 -11.64 -3.39
CA PHE A 32 -2.84 -10.93 -2.84
C PHE A 32 -3.67 -11.85 -1.94
N THR A 33 -4.01 -13.05 -2.41
CA THR A 33 -4.74 -14.04 -1.61
C THR A 33 -3.97 -14.42 -0.34
N ASN A 34 -2.66 -14.64 -0.45
CA ASN A 34 -1.82 -14.95 0.70
C ASN A 34 -1.82 -13.82 1.74
N LEU A 35 -1.73 -12.56 1.29
CA LEU A 35 -1.83 -11.40 2.20
C LEU A 35 -3.20 -11.36 2.89
N CYS A 36 -4.30 -11.54 2.14
CA CYS A 36 -5.65 -11.59 2.72
C CYS A 36 -5.75 -12.69 3.78
N ASP A 37 -5.32 -13.89 3.48
CA ASP A 37 -5.37 -15.06 4.39
C ASP A 37 -4.57 -14.80 5.68
N LYS A 38 -3.39 -14.21 5.56
CA LYS A 38 -2.52 -13.90 6.70
C LYS A 38 -3.14 -12.83 7.59
N VAL A 39 -3.65 -11.74 7.00
CA VAL A 39 -4.32 -10.67 7.75
C VAL A 39 -5.61 -11.17 8.38
N PHE A 40 -6.41 -11.96 7.65
CA PHE A 40 -7.67 -12.53 8.16
C PHE A 40 -7.47 -13.44 9.38
N LYS A 41 -6.39 -14.24 9.38
CA LYS A 41 -6.05 -15.18 10.46
C LYS A 41 -5.20 -14.58 11.58
N SER A 42 -4.84 -13.29 11.47
CA SER A 42 -3.99 -12.64 12.47
C SER A 42 -4.80 -12.16 13.67
N ASP A 43 -4.27 -12.43 14.87
CA ASP A 43 -4.76 -11.82 16.12
C ASP A 43 -4.09 -10.46 16.42
N GLY A 44 -3.20 -10.01 15.54
CA GLY A 44 -2.48 -8.74 15.66
C GLY A 44 -3.12 -7.63 14.83
N LYS A 45 -2.47 -6.46 14.83
CA LYS A 45 -2.80 -5.34 13.96
C LYS A 45 -2.19 -5.51 12.57
N PHE A 46 -2.84 -4.94 11.58
CA PHE A 46 -2.24 -4.76 10.27
C PHE A 46 -1.66 -3.34 10.16
N ILE A 47 -0.35 -3.25 10.18
CA ILE A 47 0.38 -1.97 10.21
C ILE A 47 0.74 -1.58 8.80
N ILE A 48 0.42 -0.36 8.41
CA ILE A 48 0.73 0.15 7.07
C ILE A 48 1.79 1.24 7.20
N MET A 49 2.85 1.15 6.40
CA MET A 49 3.95 2.11 6.39
C MET A 49 4.21 2.65 4.99
N GLY A 50 4.64 3.90 4.91
CA GLY A 50 5.03 4.58 3.66
C GLY A 50 5.55 5.97 3.94
N VAL A 51 6.25 6.56 2.98
CA VAL A 51 6.86 7.90 3.10
C VAL A 51 6.25 8.84 2.06
N GLY A 52 6.11 10.12 2.39
CA GLY A 52 5.60 11.14 1.48
C GLY A 52 4.20 10.82 0.96
N LYS A 53 4.01 10.83 -0.36
CA LYS A 53 2.70 10.53 -0.97
C LYS A 53 2.24 9.09 -0.68
N SER A 54 3.16 8.12 -0.67
CA SER A 54 2.86 6.75 -0.27
C SER A 54 2.43 6.67 1.20
N GLY A 55 2.97 7.52 2.07
CA GLY A 55 2.55 7.65 3.47
C GLY A 55 1.12 8.15 3.62
N HIS A 56 0.72 9.18 2.85
CA HIS A 56 -0.67 9.66 2.86
C HIS A 56 -1.65 8.56 2.38
N ILE A 57 -1.26 7.80 1.36
CA ILE A 57 -2.05 6.66 0.89
C ILE A 57 -2.11 5.56 1.96
N ALA A 58 -0.99 5.26 2.63
CA ALA A 58 -0.93 4.29 3.73
C ALA A 58 -1.86 4.66 4.89
N GLN A 59 -1.92 5.94 5.26
CA GLN A 59 -2.87 6.44 6.27
C GLN A 59 -4.33 6.18 5.86
N LYS A 60 -4.68 6.52 4.59
CA LYS A 60 -6.04 6.28 4.07
C LYS A 60 -6.39 4.79 4.07
N ILE A 61 -5.49 3.92 3.63
CA ILE A 61 -5.69 2.47 3.61
C ILE A 61 -5.92 1.96 5.04
N SER A 62 -5.09 2.36 5.99
CA SER A 62 -5.24 1.99 7.40
C SER A 62 -6.59 2.42 7.98
N ALA A 63 -7.02 3.65 7.71
CA ALA A 63 -8.33 4.14 8.14
C ALA A 63 -9.49 3.34 7.54
N THR A 64 -9.40 2.99 6.24
CA THR A 64 -10.40 2.17 5.56
C THR A 64 -10.49 0.77 6.17
N LEU A 65 -9.35 0.10 6.39
CA LEU A 65 -9.28 -1.21 7.03
C LEU A 65 -9.91 -1.20 8.42
N SER A 66 -9.58 -0.19 9.24
CA SER A 66 -10.15 -0.03 10.58
C SER A 66 -11.66 0.15 10.53
N SER A 67 -12.18 0.98 9.62
CA SER A 67 -13.63 1.21 9.46
C SER A 67 -14.37 0.00 8.89
N THR A 68 -13.67 -0.93 8.25
CA THR A 68 -14.23 -2.18 7.71
C THR A 68 -13.93 -3.41 8.60
N GLY A 69 -13.60 -3.18 9.87
CA GLY A 69 -13.46 -4.23 10.88
C GLY A 69 -12.12 -4.98 10.86
N THR A 70 -11.09 -4.47 10.20
CA THR A 70 -9.72 -4.99 10.29
C THR A 70 -8.87 -4.03 11.13
N PRO A 71 -8.43 -4.41 12.35
CA PRO A 71 -7.60 -3.55 13.19
C PRO A 71 -6.33 -3.12 12.45
N SER A 72 -6.22 -1.84 12.12
CA SER A 72 -5.09 -1.31 11.36
C SER A 72 -4.65 0.05 11.88
N ILE A 73 -3.34 0.29 11.86
CA ILE A 73 -2.74 1.59 12.17
C ILE A 73 -1.69 1.94 11.11
N PHE A 74 -1.51 3.24 10.90
CA PHE A 74 -0.38 3.77 10.15
C PHE A 74 0.76 4.11 11.10
N ILE A 75 1.99 3.72 10.75
CA ILE A 75 3.21 4.16 11.42
C ILE A 75 4.16 4.73 10.38
N HIS A 76 4.62 5.98 10.60
CA HIS A 76 5.60 6.56 9.71
C HIS A 76 6.97 5.90 9.92
N PRO A 77 7.71 5.51 8.87
CA PRO A 77 9.01 4.84 9.02
C PRO A 77 10.02 5.61 9.85
N THR A 78 10.05 6.94 9.74
CA THR A 78 10.92 7.79 10.54
C THR A 78 10.55 7.72 12.03
N GLU A 79 9.28 7.80 12.38
CA GLU A 79 8.83 7.69 13.79
C GLU A 79 9.11 6.29 14.33
N ALA A 80 8.97 5.25 13.50
CA ALA A 80 9.39 3.90 13.88
C ALA A 80 10.87 3.81 14.24
N ALA A 81 11.75 4.53 13.50
CA ALA A 81 13.17 4.60 13.80
C ALA A 81 13.47 5.34 15.13
N HIS A 82 12.57 6.21 15.58
CA HIS A 82 12.72 7.06 16.76
C HIS A 82 11.89 6.62 17.98
N GLY A 83 11.29 5.41 17.95
CA GLY A 83 10.60 4.85 19.13
C GLY A 83 9.31 4.11 18.84
N ASP A 84 8.54 4.50 17.80
CA ASP A 84 7.26 3.88 17.47
C ASP A 84 7.39 2.41 17.00
N MET A 85 8.62 1.91 16.79
CA MET A 85 8.88 0.48 16.63
C MET A 85 8.32 -0.34 17.79
N GLY A 86 8.27 0.23 19.00
CA GLY A 86 7.67 -0.38 20.19
C GLY A 86 6.15 -0.63 20.10
N LEU A 87 5.45 -0.02 19.12
CA LEU A 87 4.04 -0.28 18.86
C LEU A 87 3.82 -1.60 18.09
N ILE A 88 4.88 -2.18 17.52
CA ILE A 88 4.86 -3.39 16.69
C ILE A 88 5.21 -4.60 17.54
N ASN A 89 4.45 -5.67 17.42
CA ASN A 89 4.69 -6.91 18.16
C ASN A 89 4.61 -8.16 17.26
N LYS A 90 4.98 -9.32 17.79
CA LYS A 90 5.08 -10.60 17.08
C LYS A 90 3.76 -11.18 16.56
N LYS A 91 2.64 -10.51 16.75
CA LYS A 91 1.36 -10.86 16.14
C LYS A 91 1.03 -9.99 14.94
N ASP A 92 1.68 -8.82 14.81
CA ASP A 92 1.36 -7.82 13.82
C ASP A 92 1.97 -8.16 12.45
N ILE A 93 1.23 -7.85 11.39
CA ILE A 93 1.68 -7.91 10.01
C ILE A 93 1.93 -6.49 9.53
N VAL A 94 3.03 -6.26 8.83
CA VAL A 94 3.40 -4.93 8.31
C VAL A 94 3.34 -4.91 6.80
N LEU A 95 2.63 -3.94 6.20
CA LEU A 95 2.66 -3.64 4.78
C LEU A 95 3.50 -2.39 4.53
N LEU A 96 4.56 -2.55 3.75
CA LEU A 96 5.45 -1.48 3.32
C LEU A 96 5.06 -1.00 1.92
N ILE A 97 4.68 0.27 1.77
CA ILE A 97 4.29 0.87 0.49
C ILE A 97 5.41 1.77 -0.01
N SER A 98 6.06 1.35 -1.09
CA SER A 98 7.12 2.11 -1.76
C SER A 98 7.13 1.77 -3.25
N ASN A 99 6.89 2.74 -4.13
CA ASN A 99 6.87 2.48 -5.57
C ASN A 99 8.22 1.95 -6.07
N SER A 100 9.34 2.58 -5.71
CA SER A 100 10.69 2.11 -6.06
C SER A 100 11.08 0.83 -5.32
N GLY A 101 10.60 0.68 -4.08
CA GLY A 101 11.06 -0.34 -3.15
C GLY A 101 12.45 -0.08 -2.55
N GLU A 102 12.96 1.16 -2.72
CA GLU A 102 14.30 1.58 -2.28
C GLU A 102 14.23 2.87 -1.42
N THR A 103 13.10 3.12 -0.76
CA THR A 103 12.93 4.26 0.13
C THR A 103 13.82 4.11 1.36
N ASP A 104 14.81 4.97 1.53
CA ASP A 104 15.87 4.86 2.55
C ASP A 104 15.31 4.73 3.98
N GLU A 105 14.29 5.53 4.33
CA GLU A 105 13.66 5.49 5.65
C GLU A 105 13.02 4.14 5.96
N ILE A 106 12.56 3.42 4.95
CA ILE A 106 12.03 2.06 5.11
C ILE A 106 13.17 1.05 5.13
N VAL A 107 14.12 1.16 4.20
CA VAL A 107 15.27 0.23 4.11
C VAL A 107 16.04 0.19 5.42
N ASN A 108 16.29 1.34 6.04
CA ASN A 108 17.04 1.46 7.29
C ASN A 108 16.37 0.77 8.49
N ILE A 109 15.05 0.65 8.50
CA ILE A 109 14.31 -0.01 9.61
C ILE A 109 14.02 -1.49 9.37
N LEU A 110 14.27 -2.03 8.16
CA LEU A 110 13.97 -3.44 7.83
C LEU A 110 14.57 -4.46 8.82
N PRO A 111 15.84 -4.32 9.26
CA PRO A 111 16.38 -5.27 10.23
C PRO A 111 15.63 -5.27 11.56
N SER A 112 15.14 -4.10 11.99
CA SER A 112 14.35 -3.96 13.22
C SER A 112 12.94 -4.51 13.01
N LEU A 113 12.27 -4.18 11.90
CA LEU A 113 10.95 -4.72 11.57
C LEU A 113 10.93 -6.25 11.58
N LYS A 114 11.95 -6.91 11.01
CA LYS A 114 12.06 -8.38 11.03
C LYS A 114 12.11 -8.98 12.43
N ARG A 115 12.63 -8.23 13.40
CA ARG A 115 12.67 -8.67 14.81
C ARG A 115 11.36 -8.46 15.55
N HIS A 116 10.56 -7.45 15.16
CA HIS A 116 9.34 -7.04 15.86
C HIS A 116 8.07 -7.60 15.23
N ALA A 117 7.94 -7.55 13.92
CA ALA A 117 6.75 -8.02 13.21
C ALA A 117 6.66 -9.56 13.13
N LYS A 118 5.45 -10.06 12.92
CA LYS A 118 5.18 -11.46 12.57
C LYS A 118 5.58 -11.75 11.12
N GLU A 119 5.11 -10.93 10.21
CA GLU A 119 5.37 -11.01 8.78
C GLU A 119 5.44 -9.61 8.18
N ILE A 120 6.21 -9.47 7.12
CA ILE A 120 6.35 -8.24 6.35
C ILE A 120 5.86 -8.48 4.93
N ALA A 121 4.93 -7.65 4.48
CA ALA A 121 4.50 -7.57 3.09
C ALA A 121 5.04 -6.30 2.45
N SER A 122 5.33 -6.35 1.16
CA SER A 122 5.71 -5.18 0.37
C SER A 122 4.76 -4.94 -0.79
N LEU A 123 4.47 -3.67 -1.06
CA LEU A 123 3.74 -3.19 -2.23
C LEU A 123 4.66 -2.27 -3.02
N THR A 124 5.21 -2.77 -4.12
CA THR A 124 6.21 -2.05 -4.93
C THR A 124 6.00 -2.29 -6.43
N SER A 125 6.62 -1.46 -7.29
CA SER A 125 6.70 -1.75 -8.73
C SER A 125 7.87 -2.67 -9.09
N ASN A 126 8.80 -2.93 -8.13
CA ASN A 126 10.04 -3.68 -8.36
C ASN A 126 10.21 -4.82 -7.34
N ASN A 127 9.89 -6.05 -7.73
CA ASN A 127 10.04 -7.25 -6.89
C ASN A 127 11.51 -7.64 -6.58
N LYS A 128 12.48 -6.97 -7.19
CA LYS A 128 13.91 -7.18 -6.93
C LYS A 128 14.51 -6.11 -6.02
N SER A 129 13.68 -5.18 -5.54
CA SER A 129 14.11 -4.11 -4.65
C SER A 129 14.49 -4.62 -3.26
N SER A 130 15.22 -3.78 -2.51
CA SER A 130 15.66 -4.07 -1.13
C SER A 130 14.49 -4.37 -0.21
N ILE A 131 13.40 -3.58 -0.30
CA ILE A 131 12.18 -3.78 0.48
C ILE A 131 11.52 -5.11 0.09
N ALA A 132 11.34 -5.39 -1.22
CA ALA A 132 10.72 -6.63 -1.67
C ALA A 132 11.55 -7.85 -1.26
N ASN A 133 12.89 -7.80 -1.40
CA ASN A 133 13.75 -8.91 -1.01
C ASN A 133 13.79 -9.17 0.50
N SER A 134 13.42 -8.18 1.29
CA SER A 134 13.32 -8.30 2.74
C SER A 134 11.92 -8.71 3.23
N SER A 135 10.94 -8.81 2.33
CA SER A 135 9.54 -9.11 2.65
C SER A 135 9.20 -10.57 2.46
N ASP A 136 8.32 -11.10 3.32
CA ASP A 136 7.79 -12.47 3.25
C ASP A 136 6.72 -12.58 2.15
N ILE A 137 5.95 -11.51 1.93
CA ILE A 137 4.93 -11.41 0.88
C ILE A 137 5.27 -10.26 -0.03
N LYS A 138 5.43 -10.54 -1.33
CA LYS A 138 5.80 -9.55 -2.34
C LYS A 138 4.62 -9.26 -3.25
N ILE A 139 4.03 -8.08 -3.14
CA ILE A 139 2.99 -7.60 -4.04
C ILE A 139 3.63 -6.66 -5.06
N GLN A 140 3.57 -7.04 -6.32
CA GLN A 140 4.06 -6.18 -7.39
C GLN A 140 2.90 -5.49 -8.10
N LEU A 141 2.87 -4.15 -8.07
CA LEU A 141 1.96 -3.35 -8.87
C LEU A 141 2.76 -2.39 -9.75
N LYS A 142 2.79 -2.67 -11.03
CA LYS A 142 3.44 -1.79 -12.01
C LYS A 142 2.42 -0.84 -12.62
N SER A 143 2.61 0.46 -12.41
CA SER A 143 1.96 1.48 -13.21
C SER A 143 2.65 1.58 -14.57
N ASN A 144 1.86 1.66 -15.64
CA ASN A 144 2.41 1.77 -17.00
C ASN A 144 3.09 3.13 -17.22
N LYS A 145 2.54 4.20 -16.61
CA LYS A 145 3.00 5.58 -16.76
C LYS A 145 2.38 6.46 -15.68
N GLU A 146 3.15 7.42 -15.19
CA GLU A 146 2.58 8.52 -14.40
C GLU A 146 1.84 9.50 -15.31
N ALA A 147 0.80 10.15 -14.81
CA ALA A 147 0.07 11.18 -15.57
C ALA A 147 0.84 12.51 -15.63
N CYS A 148 1.83 12.70 -14.75
CA CYS A 148 2.74 13.83 -14.76
C CYS A 148 3.54 13.85 -16.07
N PRO A 149 3.54 14.96 -16.84
CA PRO A 149 4.29 15.04 -18.10
C PRO A 149 5.81 14.83 -17.95
N MET A 150 6.35 15.15 -16.77
CA MET A 150 7.78 15.00 -16.46
C MET A 150 8.10 13.67 -15.75
N ASP A 151 7.09 12.82 -15.54
CA ASP A 151 7.20 11.55 -14.81
C ASP A 151 7.76 11.67 -13.37
N LEU A 152 7.68 12.88 -12.78
CA LEU A 152 8.23 13.19 -11.45
C LEU A 152 7.20 13.10 -10.33
N ALA A 153 5.95 13.52 -10.61
CA ALA A 153 4.90 13.52 -9.59
C ALA A 153 4.17 12.18 -9.59
N PRO A 154 4.19 11.41 -8.49
CA PRO A 154 3.39 10.20 -8.35
C PRO A 154 1.90 10.51 -8.50
N THR A 155 1.25 9.83 -9.43
CA THR A 155 -0.19 9.92 -9.74
C THR A 155 -0.76 8.52 -9.91
N SER A 156 -0.48 7.84 -11.02
CA SER A 156 -0.94 6.47 -11.27
C SER A 156 -0.43 5.48 -10.23
N SER A 157 0.82 5.59 -9.80
CA SER A 157 1.40 4.71 -8.78
C SER A 157 0.69 4.84 -7.43
N THR A 158 0.39 6.07 -7.00
CA THR A 158 -0.34 6.32 -5.75
C THR A 158 -1.80 5.93 -5.84
N THR A 159 -2.46 6.20 -6.98
CA THR A 159 -3.82 5.76 -7.24
C THR A 159 -3.93 4.23 -7.25
N ASN A 160 -2.98 3.53 -7.86
CA ASN A 160 -2.92 2.07 -7.83
C ASN A 160 -2.78 1.51 -6.42
N ALA A 161 -1.89 2.09 -5.60
CA ALA A 161 -1.73 1.68 -4.20
C ALA A 161 -3.02 1.91 -3.40
N LEU A 162 -3.71 3.04 -3.63
CA LEU A 162 -4.98 3.35 -2.99
C LEU A 162 -6.06 2.32 -3.34
N VAL A 163 -6.26 2.05 -4.64
CA VAL A 163 -7.28 1.10 -5.12
C VAL A 163 -6.97 -0.33 -4.66
N PHE A 164 -5.68 -0.71 -4.63
CA PHE A 164 -5.26 -1.98 -4.05
C PHE A 164 -5.66 -2.09 -2.57
N GLY A 165 -5.43 -1.03 -1.79
CA GLY A 165 -5.80 -0.99 -0.37
C GLY A 165 -7.32 -1.10 -0.16
N ASP A 166 -8.12 -0.46 -1.01
CA ASP A 166 -9.57 -0.57 -0.97
C ASP A 166 -10.04 -1.98 -1.34
N ALA A 167 -9.45 -2.59 -2.37
CA ALA A 167 -9.75 -3.97 -2.75
C ALA A 167 -9.41 -4.95 -1.61
N LEU A 168 -8.28 -4.75 -0.92
CA LEU A 168 -7.89 -5.54 0.24
C LEU A 168 -8.89 -5.39 1.39
N ALA A 169 -9.28 -4.15 1.72
CA ALA A 169 -10.22 -3.88 2.81
C ALA A 169 -11.58 -4.51 2.55
N ILE A 170 -12.10 -4.42 1.33
CA ILE A 170 -13.38 -5.00 0.94
C ILE A 170 -13.31 -6.54 0.91
N ALA A 171 -12.25 -7.12 0.36
CA ALA A 171 -12.09 -8.57 0.38
C ALA A 171 -12.07 -9.14 1.81
N LEU A 172 -11.39 -8.46 2.75
CA LEU A 172 -11.37 -8.85 4.16
C LEU A 172 -12.74 -8.66 4.84
N LEU A 173 -13.46 -7.56 4.53
CA LEU A 173 -14.82 -7.32 5.02
C LEU A 173 -15.78 -8.43 4.60
N GLU A 174 -15.76 -8.80 3.31
CA GLU A 174 -16.60 -9.86 2.76
C GLU A 174 -16.26 -11.23 3.38
N ALA A 175 -14.96 -11.52 3.51
CA ALA A 175 -14.50 -12.77 4.14
C ALA A 175 -14.94 -12.90 5.60
N LYS A 176 -15.07 -11.79 6.33
CA LYS A 176 -15.58 -11.77 7.72
C LYS A 176 -17.12 -11.91 7.81
N GLY A 177 -17.83 -11.86 6.70
CA GLY A 177 -19.31 -11.92 6.68
C GLY A 177 -19.97 -10.73 7.36
N LEU A 178 -19.29 -9.59 7.49
CA LEU A 178 -19.83 -8.40 8.14
C LEU A 178 -20.93 -7.78 7.27
N GLN A 179 -22.14 -7.65 7.84
CA GLN A 179 -23.29 -7.03 7.20
C GLN A 179 -23.47 -5.58 7.71
N LYS A 180 -24.22 -4.75 6.95
CA LYS A 180 -24.53 -3.32 7.26
C LYS A 180 -24.98 -3.02 8.70
N LYS A 181 -25.43 -4.02 9.47
CA LYS A 181 -25.91 -3.83 10.85
C LYS A 181 -24.79 -3.81 11.90
N ILE A 182 -23.54 -4.06 11.53
CA ILE A 182 -22.40 -4.23 12.46
C ILE A 182 -21.33 -3.12 12.26
N LEU A 183 -21.42 -2.35 11.19
CA LEU A 183 -20.64 -1.15 10.91
C LEU A 183 -21.42 0.10 11.36
#